data_d00da9c7a50bf2cf41c5bc7407f1b18c
#
_entry.id   d00da9c7a50bf2cf41c5bc7407f1b18c
#
_cell.length_a   1.000
_cell.length_b   1.000
_cell.length_c   1.000
_cell.angle_alpha   90.00
_cell.angle_beta   90.00
_cell.angle_gamma   90.00
#
_symmetry.space_group_name_H-M   'P 1'
#
loop_
_entity.id
_entity.type
_entity.pdbx_description
1 polymer ?
#
loop_
_entity_poly.entity_id
_entity_poly.type
_entity_poly.pdbx_seq_one_letter_code
_entity_poly.pdbx_strand_id
1 'polypeptide(L)'
;MLNTNVFCRPFDDLSDPLVKKEAIFAGKILEIAENKEIEILTSDILYGELSLISDQRKRDIIFNEIENVSQRKIKISDEVHNLAADLTGLVGDYSDSLHISFAAISNCDCLITCDRHLIKIKYKIESFLISKGLELAILTPEEFAESFD
;
A
#
# COMPACT_ATOMS: atom_id res chain seq x y z
N MET A 1 -2.71 -5.30 -1.45
CA MET A 1 -1.55 -4.75 -0.69
C MET A 1 -1.88 -3.37 -0.13
N LEU A 2 -1.39 -3.06 1.06
CA LEU A 2 -1.50 -1.72 1.67
C LEU A 2 -0.15 -1.00 1.59
N ASN A 3 -0.17 0.25 1.12
CA ASN A 3 1.02 1.09 1.17
C ASN A 3 1.33 1.50 2.62
N THR A 4 2.57 1.82 2.91
CA THR A 4 3.06 2.22 4.24
C THR A 4 2.21 3.33 4.86
N ASN A 5 1.81 4.32 4.08
CA ASN A 5 1.03 5.45 4.55
C ASN A 5 -0.36 5.06 5.08
N VAL A 6 -0.94 3.95 4.64
CA VAL A 6 -2.22 3.46 5.15
C VAL A 6 -2.08 2.99 6.61
N PHE A 7 -1.02 2.26 6.91
CA PHE A 7 -0.72 1.84 8.29
C PHE A 7 -0.38 3.01 9.21
N CYS A 8 0.25 4.04 8.68
CA CYS A 8 0.67 5.21 9.46
C CYS A 8 -0.46 6.23 9.66
N ARG A 9 -1.49 6.24 8.82
CA ARG A 9 -2.52 7.28 8.81
C ARG A 9 -3.23 7.50 10.15
N PRO A 10 -3.56 6.47 10.95
CA PRO A 10 -4.18 6.67 12.26
C PRO A 10 -3.32 7.46 13.26
N PHE A 11 -2.00 7.55 13.02
CA PHE A 11 -1.05 8.27 13.87
C PHE A 11 -0.72 9.67 13.36
N ASP A 12 -1.27 10.07 12.22
CA ASP A 12 -1.07 11.40 11.64
C ASP A 12 -1.97 12.44 12.33
N ASP A 13 -1.85 13.71 11.93
CA ASP A 13 -2.66 14.79 12.49
C ASP A 13 -4.13 14.64 12.11
N LEU A 14 -4.93 14.10 13.01
CA LEU A 14 -6.37 13.87 12.81
C LEU A 14 -7.21 15.14 12.88
N SER A 15 -6.62 16.32 13.12
CA SER A 15 -7.31 17.59 13.00
C SER A 15 -7.61 17.95 11.54
N ASP A 16 -6.83 17.44 10.59
CA ASP A 16 -7.13 17.53 9.16
C ASP A 16 -8.30 16.59 8.82
N PRO A 17 -9.44 17.13 8.30
CA PRO A 17 -10.62 16.31 8.03
C PRO A 17 -10.39 15.19 7.03
N LEU A 18 -9.51 15.38 6.04
CA LEU A 18 -9.21 14.37 5.05
C LEU A 18 -8.35 13.25 5.65
N VAL A 19 -7.33 13.61 6.43
CA VAL A 19 -6.48 12.64 7.14
C VAL A 19 -7.32 11.82 8.11
N LYS A 20 -8.23 12.46 8.83
CA LYS A 20 -9.16 11.77 9.75
C LYS A 20 -10.05 10.78 9.01
N LYS A 21 -10.60 11.17 7.88
CA LYS A 21 -11.42 10.30 7.03
C LYS A 21 -10.63 9.09 6.54
N GLU A 22 -9.43 9.31 6.02
CA GLU A 22 -8.55 8.24 5.57
C GLU A 22 -8.18 7.29 6.71
N ALA A 23 -7.92 7.81 7.91
CA ALA A 23 -7.63 7.00 9.09
C ALA A 23 -8.81 6.10 9.49
N ILE A 24 -10.04 6.59 9.38
CA ILE A 24 -11.25 5.81 9.65
C ILE A 24 -11.38 4.65 8.66
N PHE A 25 -11.21 4.92 7.38
CA PHE A 25 -11.28 3.87 6.36
C PHE A 25 -10.11 2.88 6.44
N ALA A 26 -8.92 3.35 6.76
CA ALA A 26 -7.78 2.47 7.02
C ALA A 26 -8.07 1.50 8.17
N GLY A 27 -8.65 1.98 9.27
CA GLY A 27 -9.08 1.15 10.39
C GLY A 27 -10.12 0.09 9.98
N LYS A 28 -11.08 0.47 9.16
CA LYS A 28 -12.09 -0.46 8.63
C LYS A 28 -11.46 -1.57 7.78
N ILE A 29 -10.48 -1.23 6.94
CA ILE A 29 -9.77 -2.21 6.12
C ILE A 29 -9.00 -3.20 7.00
N LEU A 30 -8.33 -2.71 8.04
CA LEU A 30 -7.60 -3.56 8.96
C LEU A 30 -8.53 -4.51 9.73
N GLU A 31 -9.71 -4.05 10.11
CA GLU A 31 -10.74 -4.90 10.73
C GLU A 31 -11.19 -6.02 9.79
N ILE A 32 -11.45 -5.70 8.52
CA ILE A 32 -11.80 -6.68 7.48
C ILE A 32 -10.68 -7.71 7.33
N ALA A 33 -9.41 -7.27 7.37
CA ALA A 33 -8.25 -8.14 7.28
C ALA A 33 -8.09 -9.04 8.51
N GLU A 34 -8.33 -8.52 9.72
CA GLU A 34 -8.32 -9.31 10.96
C GLU A 34 -9.38 -10.41 10.93
N ASN A 35 -10.52 -10.15 10.32
CA ASN A 35 -11.58 -11.12 10.12
C ASN A 35 -11.28 -12.12 8.99
N LYS A 36 -10.13 -11.99 8.35
CA LYS A 36 -9.67 -12.87 7.24
C LYS A 36 -10.59 -12.86 6.02
N GLU A 37 -11.30 -11.75 5.81
CA GLU A 37 -12.15 -11.56 4.65
C GLU A 37 -11.36 -11.11 3.41
N ILE A 38 -10.15 -10.58 3.63
CA ILE A 38 -9.18 -10.23 2.59
C ILE A 38 -7.80 -10.74 2.98
N GLU A 39 -6.96 -10.99 1.98
CA GLU A 39 -5.55 -11.34 2.17
C GLU A 39 -4.67 -10.11 1.97
N ILE A 40 -3.84 -9.79 2.97
CA ILE A 40 -2.86 -8.71 2.87
C ILE A 40 -1.47 -9.29 2.64
N LEU A 41 -0.87 -8.92 1.52
CA LEU A 41 0.52 -9.20 1.21
C LEU A 41 1.41 -8.06 1.67
N THR A 42 2.56 -8.37 2.26
CA THR A 42 3.58 -7.42 2.66
C THR A 42 4.92 -7.73 2.01
N SER A 43 5.75 -6.72 1.85
CA SER A 43 7.07 -6.84 1.26
C SER A 43 8.17 -6.34 2.19
N ASP A 44 9.41 -6.68 1.88
CA ASP A 44 10.58 -6.18 2.60
C ASP A 44 10.68 -4.65 2.57
N ILE A 45 10.15 -4.00 1.52
CA ILE A 45 10.15 -2.53 1.41
C ILE A 45 9.30 -1.91 2.50
N LEU A 46 8.12 -2.47 2.75
CA LEU A 46 7.23 -1.99 3.81
C LEU A 46 7.95 -2.00 5.17
N TYR A 47 8.58 -3.11 5.50
CA TYR A 47 9.32 -3.23 6.77
C TYR A 47 10.52 -2.28 6.82
N GLY A 48 11.22 -2.10 5.71
CA GLY A 48 12.33 -1.15 5.59
C GLY A 48 11.88 0.28 5.85
N GLU A 49 10.79 0.72 5.24
CA GLU A 49 10.24 2.06 5.44
C GLU A 49 9.75 2.27 6.89
N LEU A 50 9.05 1.29 7.45
CA LEU A 50 8.57 1.37 8.82
C LEU A 50 9.69 1.41 9.85
N SER A 51 10.83 0.75 9.57
CA SER A 51 12.00 0.78 10.45
C SER A 51 12.61 2.17 10.59
N LEU A 52 12.33 3.09 9.66
CA LEU A 52 12.79 4.48 9.69
C LEU A 52 11.94 5.39 10.59
N ILE A 53 10.81 4.91 11.09
CA ILE A 53 9.98 5.66 12.04
C ILE A 53 10.75 5.84 13.34
N SER A 54 11.00 7.10 13.73
CA SER A 54 11.80 7.43 14.91
C SER A 54 11.09 7.15 16.23
N ASP A 55 9.77 7.29 16.28
CA ASP A 55 8.95 6.98 17.45
C ASP A 55 8.84 5.46 17.61
N GLN A 56 9.56 4.92 18.59
CA GLN A 56 9.59 3.48 18.84
C GLN A 56 8.22 2.92 19.21
N ARG A 57 7.46 3.63 20.01
CA ARG A 57 6.12 3.17 20.44
C ARG A 57 5.17 3.06 19.25
N LYS A 58 5.14 4.09 18.41
CA LYS A 58 4.37 4.11 17.15
C LYS A 58 4.79 2.96 16.24
N ARG A 59 6.10 2.79 16.05
CA ARG A 59 6.67 1.73 15.21
C ARG A 59 6.26 0.35 15.71
N ASP A 60 6.36 0.09 17.00
CA ASP A 60 6.03 -1.20 17.60
C ASP A 60 4.53 -1.52 17.47
N ILE A 61 3.66 -0.53 17.63
CA ILE A 61 2.21 -0.68 17.42
C ILE A 61 1.92 -1.08 15.97
N ILE A 62 2.53 -0.39 15.02
CA ILE A 62 2.33 -0.67 13.59
C ILE A 62 2.85 -2.06 13.23
N PHE A 63 4.03 -2.45 13.71
CA PHE A 63 4.57 -3.80 13.47
C PHE A 63 3.66 -4.89 14.01
N ASN A 64 3.13 -4.73 15.21
CA ASN A 64 2.18 -5.70 15.78
C ASN A 64 0.90 -5.79 14.96
N GLU A 65 0.39 -4.67 14.47
CA GLU A 65 -0.78 -4.63 13.62
C GLU A 65 -0.54 -5.36 12.29
N ILE A 66 0.61 -5.17 11.67
CA ILE A 66 1.00 -5.88 10.46
C ILE A 66 1.08 -7.38 10.70
N GLU A 67 1.71 -7.81 11.79
CA GLU A 67 1.79 -9.23 12.17
C GLU A 67 0.40 -9.87 12.32
N ASN A 68 -0.57 -9.12 12.81
CA ASN A 68 -1.93 -9.61 12.99
C ASN A 68 -2.72 -9.73 11.68
N VAL A 69 -2.45 -8.86 10.71
CA VAL A 69 -3.26 -8.78 9.48
C VAL A 69 -2.56 -9.35 8.26
N SER A 70 -1.23 -9.37 8.23
CA SER A 70 -0.46 -9.90 7.09
C SER A 70 -0.50 -11.41 7.06
N GLN A 71 -0.90 -11.96 5.93
CA GLN A 71 -0.96 -13.40 5.74
C GLN A 71 0.28 -13.94 5.06
N ARG A 72 0.97 -13.12 4.28
CA ARG A 72 2.19 -13.51 3.56
C ARG A 72 3.17 -12.34 3.47
N LYS A 73 4.40 -12.61 3.89
CA LYS A 73 5.55 -11.73 3.66
C LYS A 73 6.38 -12.30 2.53
N ILE A 74 6.59 -11.52 1.48
CA ILE A 74 7.30 -11.95 0.29
C ILE A 74 8.51 -11.06 0.05
N LYS A 75 9.66 -11.67 -0.26
CA LYS A 75 10.86 -10.95 -0.66
C LYS A 75 10.70 -10.32 -2.04
N ILE A 76 11.31 -9.16 -2.22
CA ILE A 76 11.38 -8.51 -3.51
C ILE A 76 12.31 -9.28 -4.43
N SER A 77 11.81 -9.61 -5.62
CA SER A 77 12.58 -10.29 -6.66
C SER A 77 13.26 -9.31 -7.62
N ASP A 78 14.20 -9.83 -8.41
CA ASP A 78 14.80 -9.04 -9.49
C ASP A 78 13.78 -8.56 -10.52
N GLU A 79 12.75 -9.35 -10.78
CA GLU A 79 11.64 -8.98 -11.66
C GLU A 79 10.91 -7.72 -11.15
N VAL A 80 10.68 -7.64 -9.84
CA VAL A 80 10.08 -6.45 -9.20
C VAL A 80 10.99 -5.24 -9.37
N HIS A 81 12.30 -5.38 -9.14
CA HIS A 81 13.26 -4.30 -9.34
C HIS A 81 13.31 -3.82 -10.79
N ASN A 82 13.28 -4.73 -11.75
CA ASN A 82 13.31 -4.39 -13.17
C ASN A 82 12.05 -3.61 -13.59
N LEU A 83 10.88 -4.06 -13.16
CA LEU A 83 9.63 -3.35 -13.43
C LEU A 83 9.62 -1.97 -12.76
N ALA A 84 10.11 -1.88 -11.52
CA ALA A 84 10.20 -0.60 -10.81
C ALA A 84 11.11 0.39 -11.52
N ALA A 85 12.24 -0.06 -12.07
CA ALA A 85 13.13 0.79 -12.85
C ALA A 85 12.42 1.39 -14.07
N ASP A 86 11.63 0.58 -14.78
CA ASP A 86 10.85 1.05 -15.92
C ASP A 86 9.73 2.02 -15.49
N LEU A 87 9.12 1.78 -14.34
CA LEU A 87 8.00 2.56 -13.84
C LEU A 87 8.41 3.91 -13.23
N THR A 88 9.66 4.03 -12.76
CA THR A 88 10.15 5.22 -12.05
C THR A 88 10.04 6.50 -12.88
N GLY A 89 10.21 6.42 -14.19
CA GLY A 89 10.05 7.57 -15.08
C GLY A 89 8.64 8.18 -15.04
N LEU A 90 7.63 7.36 -14.79
CA LEU A 90 6.23 7.79 -14.67
C LEU A 90 5.88 8.22 -13.25
N VAL A 91 6.33 7.46 -12.25
CA VAL A 91 5.96 7.66 -10.83
C VAL A 91 6.82 8.73 -10.17
N GLY A 92 8.10 8.83 -10.52
CA GLY A 92 9.04 9.81 -10.00
C GLY A 92 9.75 9.40 -8.71
N ASP A 93 9.33 8.33 -8.05
CA ASP A 93 9.92 7.81 -6.82
C ASP A 93 10.14 6.30 -6.95
N TYR A 94 11.37 5.85 -6.66
CA TYR A 94 11.73 4.44 -6.82
C TYR A 94 11.06 3.54 -5.77
N SER A 95 10.94 4.01 -4.53
CA SER A 95 10.29 3.25 -3.46
C SER A 95 8.81 3.02 -3.76
N ASP A 96 8.10 4.06 -4.22
CA ASP A 96 6.70 3.93 -4.67
C ASP A 96 6.59 2.98 -5.86
N SER A 97 7.53 3.07 -6.80
CA SER A 97 7.59 2.17 -7.95
C SER A 97 7.79 0.71 -7.55
N LEU A 98 8.59 0.46 -6.50
CA LEU A 98 8.78 -0.88 -5.93
C LEU A 98 7.48 -1.41 -5.32
N HIS A 99 6.73 -0.61 -4.56
CA HIS A 99 5.44 -1.03 -4.00
C HIS A 99 4.45 -1.41 -5.10
N ILE A 100 4.33 -0.58 -6.12
CA ILE A 100 3.43 -0.82 -7.26
C ILE A 100 3.85 -2.09 -8.00
N SER A 101 5.12 -2.22 -8.33
CA SER A 101 5.67 -3.37 -9.05
C SER A 101 5.52 -4.67 -8.28
N PHE A 102 5.78 -4.64 -6.98
CA PHE A 102 5.58 -5.78 -6.11
C PHE A 102 4.12 -6.23 -6.10
N ALA A 103 3.19 -5.30 -5.94
CA ALA A 103 1.77 -5.59 -5.93
C ALA A 103 1.31 -6.21 -7.26
N ALA A 104 1.76 -5.66 -8.38
CA ALA A 104 1.40 -6.14 -9.72
C ALA A 104 1.97 -7.55 -9.99
N ILE A 105 3.25 -7.78 -9.73
CA ILE A 105 3.92 -9.07 -9.98
C ILE A 105 3.41 -10.16 -9.02
N SER A 106 3.05 -9.79 -7.80
CA SER A 106 2.47 -10.71 -6.81
C SER A 106 0.99 -11.01 -7.05
N ASN A 107 0.41 -10.51 -8.14
CA ASN A 107 -1.00 -10.68 -8.50
C ASN A 107 -1.98 -10.16 -7.44
N CYS A 108 -1.64 -9.07 -6.77
CA CYS A 108 -2.59 -8.38 -5.92
C CYS A 108 -3.73 -7.80 -6.77
N ASP A 109 -4.95 -7.85 -6.26
CA ASP A 109 -6.09 -7.22 -6.92
C ASP A 109 -5.97 -5.70 -6.90
N CYS A 110 -5.45 -5.15 -5.80
CA CYS A 110 -5.27 -3.72 -5.66
C CYS A 110 -4.10 -3.34 -4.74
N LEU A 111 -3.62 -2.13 -4.94
CA LEU A 111 -2.76 -1.39 -4.02
C LEU A 111 -3.57 -0.25 -3.42
N ILE A 112 -3.69 -0.23 -2.09
CA ILE A 112 -4.41 0.82 -1.38
C ILE A 112 -3.39 1.83 -0.86
N THR A 113 -3.59 3.10 -1.16
CA THR A 113 -2.67 4.18 -0.82
C THR A 113 -3.40 5.47 -0.45
N CYS A 114 -2.79 6.24 0.45
CA CYS A 114 -3.21 7.61 0.76
C CYS A 114 -2.38 8.65 -0.02
N ASP A 115 -1.45 8.23 -0.85
CA ASP A 115 -0.59 9.14 -1.62
C ASP A 115 -1.37 9.80 -2.75
N ARG A 116 -1.55 11.13 -2.65
CA ARG A 116 -2.33 11.91 -3.62
C ARG A 116 -1.72 11.93 -5.01
N HIS A 117 -0.39 11.91 -5.10
CA HIS A 117 0.30 11.87 -6.39
C HIS A 117 0.00 10.57 -7.13
N LEU A 118 0.09 9.43 -6.45
CA LEU A 118 -0.24 8.13 -7.03
C LEU A 118 -1.71 8.05 -7.46
N ILE A 119 -2.62 8.55 -6.63
CA ILE A 119 -4.04 8.59 -6.97
C ILE A 119 -4.29 9.48 -8.20
N LYS A 120 -3.61 10.61 -8.29
CA LYS A 120 -3.75 11.53 -9.43
C LYS A 120 -3.33 10.89 -10.75
N ILE A 121 -2.29 10.06 -10.75
CA ILE A 121 -1.74 9.44 -11.95
C ILE A 121 -2.11 7.95 -12.09
N LYS A 122 -3.03 7.45 -11.27
CA LYS A 122 -3.34 6.01 -11.20
C LYS A 122 -3.70 5.38 -12.54
N TYR A 123 -4.45 6.07 -13.37
CA TYR A 123 -4.83 5.53 -14.68
C TYR A 123 -3.64 5.39 -15.63
N LYS A 124 -2.66 6.27 -15.53
CA LYS A 124 -1.41 6.16 -16.29
C LYS A 124 -0.59 4.96 -15.84
N ILE A 125 -0.54 4.73 -14.52
CA ILE A 125 0.15 3.57 -13.94
C ILE A 125 -0.54 2.28 -14.35
N GLU A 126 -1.85 2.21 -14.21
CA GLU A 126 -2.64 1.04 -14.57
C GLU A 126 -2.50 0.70 -16.07
N SER A 127 -2.54 1.72 -16.94
CA SER A 127 -2.31 1.54 -18.38
C SER A 127 -0.92 1.04 -18.71
N PHE A 128 0.10 1.56 -18.02
CA PHE A 128 1.48 1.08 -18.16
C PHE A 128 1.60 -0.39 -17.79
N LEU A 129 1.00 -0.80 -16.68
CA LEU A 129 1.02 -2.18 -16.21
C LEU A 129 0.30 -3.12 -17.20
N ILE A 130 -0.83 -2.69 -17.74
CA ILE A 130 -1.54 -3.45 -18.79
C ILE A 130 -0.64 -3.66 -20.02
N SER A 131 0.14 -2.66 -20.42
CA SER A 131 1.11 -2.80 -21.52
C SER A 131 2.18 -3.86 -21.25
N LYS A 132 2.41 -4.20 -19.99
CA LYS A 132 3.33 -5.24 -19.54
C LYS A 132 2.63 -6.58 -19.25
N GLY A 133 1.34 -6.70 -19.54
CA GLY A 133 0.56 -7.89 -19.26
C GLY A 133 0.15 -8.05 -17.81
N LEU A 134 0.15 -6.97 -17.03
CA LEU A 134 -0.16 -6.97 -15.60
C LEU A 134 -1.43 -6.16 -15.31
N GLU A 135 -2.17 -6.57 -14.30
CA GLU A 135 -3.36 -5.88 -13.83
C GLU A 135 -3.20 -5.51 -12.35
N LEU A 136 -3.51 -4.27 -12.02
CA LEU A 136 -3.53 -3.78 -10.64
C LEU A 136 -4.43 -2.55 -10.59
N ALA A 137 -5.35 -2.50 -9.63
CA ALA A 137 -6.12 -1.29 -9.34
C ALA A 137 -5.42 -0.50 -8.22
N ILE A 138 -5.31 0.81 -8.39
CA ILE A 138 -4.79 1.70 -7.33
C ILE A 138 -5.98 2.43 -6.72
N LEU A 139 -6.20 2.25 -5.42
CA LEU A 139 -7.39 2.72 -4.72
C LEU A 139 -7.02 3.51 -3.46
N THR A 140 -7.87 4.46 -3.11
CA THR A 140 -7.85 5.05 -1.78
C THR A 140 -8.48 4.09 -0.76
N PRO A 141 -8.23 4.27 0.55
CA PRO A 141 -8.93 3.48 1.58
C PRO A 141 -10.45 3.57 1.46
N GLU A 142 -10.99 4.74 1.16
CA GLU A 142 -12.43 4.93 0.96
C GLU A 142 -12.97 4.14 -0.23
N GLU A 143 -12.34 4.28 -1.39
CA GLU A 143 -12.73 3.55 -2.60
C GLU A 143 -12.76 2.04 -2.38
N PHE A 144 -11.75 1.49 -1.70
CA PHE A 144 -11.71 0.08 -1.38
C PHE A 144 -12.80 -0.34 -0.41
N ALA A 145 -12.96 0.39 0.70
CA ALA A 145 -13.97 0.08 1.71
C ALA A 145 -15.39 0.12 1.15
N GLU A 146 -15.69 1.09 0.29
CA GLU A 146 -16.98 1.20 -0.40
C GLU A 146 -17.21 0.06 -1.41
N SER A 147 -16.17 -0.37 -2.11
CA SER A 147 -16.27 -1.48 -3.07
C SER A 147 -16.48 -2.82 -2.39
N PHE A 148 -16.08 -2.95 -1.13
CA PHE A 148 -16.19 -4.18 -0.35
C PHE A 148 -17.57 -4.37 0.28
N ASP A 149 -18.27 -3.29 0.55
CA ASP A 149 -19.65 -3.32 1.04
C ASP A 149 -20.62 -3.75 -0.13
#